data_3682e0ef09ffd4df0e7e28833766e87b
#
_entry.id   3682e0ef09ffd4df0e7e28833766e87b
#
_cell.length_a   1.000
_cell.length_b   1.000
_cell.length_c   1.000
_cell.angle_alpha   90.00
_cell.angle_beta   90.00
_cell.angle_gamma   90.00
#
_symmetry.space_group_name_H-M   'P 1'
#
loop_
_entity.id
_entity.type
_entity.pdbx_description
1 polymer ?
#
loop_
_entity_poly.entity_id
_entity_poly.type
_entity_poly.pdbx_seq_one_letter_code
_entity_poly.pdbx_strand_id
1 'polypeptide(L)'
;MAGQVLVAFGTRHESTRGIAAAVTDILRAAGIPVELVPVSAVGSLGHVRAAVLGSAVWDDGWLPGAYEFLTEHERDLAAIPTWLFASGPLDHVPAGAKSDVPDGLVDVIGRIGPRDVALFAGSLQPHHLASGLRLLSRLARTNVGDHRDWEAIERWANGIRDTLLAEAPAVAGGGWRPGEGS
;
A
#
# COMPACT_ATOMS: atom_id res chain seq x y z
N MET A 1 8.04 -13.63 18.80
CA MET A 1 6.92 -12.68 18.74
C MET A 1 6.43 -12.63 17.31
N ALA A 2 5.13 -12.69 17.07
CA ALA A 2 4.61 -12.54 15.69
C ALA A 2 4.95 -11.12 15.21
N GLY A 3 5.66 -10.99 14.08
CA GLY A 3 6.01 -9.71 13.49
C GLY A 3 4.76 -8.93 13.06
N GLN A 4 4.86 -7.62 12.98
CA GLN A 4 3.76 -6.78 12.49
C GLN A 4 3.78 -6.65 10.96
N VAL A 5 2.68 -6.25 10.37
CA VAL A 5 2.60 -5.83 8.98
C VAL A 5 2.94 -4.35 8.89
N LEU A 6 3.85 -3.99 8.00
CA LEU A 6 4.14 -2.60 7.68
C LEU A 6 3.24 -2.15 6.54
N VAL A 7 2.51 -1.06 6.72
CA VAL A 7 1.86 -0.32 5.64
C VAL A 7 2.56 1.03 5.53
N ALA A 8 3.37 1.23 4.50
CA ALA A 8 4.11 2.48 4.32
C ALA A 8 3.74 3.18 3.02
N PHE A 9 3.79 4.51 3.03
CA PHE A 9 3.33 5.30 1.90
C PHE A 9 4.21 6.53 1.63
N GLY A 10 4.41 6.81 0.34
CA GLY A 10 4.93 8.08 -0.16
C GLY A 10 3.79 8.91 -0.77
N THR A 11 3.52 10.09 -0.24
CA THR A 11 2.44 10.94 -0.74
C THR A 11 2.83 12.42 -0.77
N ARG A 12 2.30 13.14 -1.76
CA ARG A 12 2.30 14.61 -1.77
C ARG A 12 0.94 15.20 -1.36
N HIS A 13 -0.15 14.46 -1.60
CA HIS A 13 -1.52 14.98 -1.54
C HIS A 13 -2.47 13.94 -0.94
N GLU A 14 -2.24 13.49 0.27
CA GLU A 14 -3.16 12.67 1.10
C GLU A 14 -3.86 11.46 0.41
N SER A 15 -3.88 11.38 -0.94
CA SER A 15 -4.56 10.34 -1.70
C SER A 15 -4.00 8.95 -1.39
N THR A 16 -2.70 8.78 -1.52
CA THR A 16 -2.00 7.52 -1.22
C THR A 16 -2.15 7.14 0.25
N ARG A 17 -2.08 8.15 1.15
CA ARG A 17 -2.31 7.94 2.58
C ARG A 17 -3.71 7.40 2.87
N GLY A 18 -4.74 7.93 2.18
CA GLY A 18 -6.12 7.46 2.35
C GLY A 18 -6.28 5.99 1.94
N ILE A 19 -5.62 5.56 0.84
CA ILE A 19 -5.61 4.16 0.41
C ILE A 19 -4.88 3.29 1.44
N ALA A 20 -3.68 3.73 1.89
CA ALA A 20 -2.92 3.03 2.91
C ALA A 20 -3.69 2.87 4.22
N ALA A 21 -4.46 3.90 4.63
CA ALA A 21 -5.32 3.86 5.81
C ALA A 21 -6.45 2.82 5.64
N ALA A 22 -7.13 2.79 4.51
CA ALA A 22 -8.19 1.81 4.23
C ALA A 22 -7.66 0.37 4.28
N VAL A 23 -6.49 0.10 3.67
CA VAL A 23 -5.81 -1.20 3.78
C VAL A 23 -5.52 -1.53 5.24
N THR A 24 -4.97 -0.58 6.00
CA THR A 24 -4.66 -0.74 7.43
C THR A 24 -5.89 -1.10 8.25
N ASP A 25 -7.01 -0.42 8.03
CA ASP A 25 -8.24 -0.63 8.77
C ASP A 25 -8.82 -2.04 8.54
N ILE A 26 -8.78 -2.52 7.28
CA ILE A 26 -9.20 -3.88 6.93
C ILE A 26 -8.32 -4.94 7.61
N LEU A 27 -7.01 -4.76 7.61
CA LEU A 27 -6.09 -5.69 8.25
C LEU A 27 -6.26 -5.69 9.77
N ARG A 28 -6.40 -4.51 10.40
CA ARG A 28 -6.62 -4.37 11.84
C ARG A 28 -7.97 -4.95 12.27
N ALA A 29 -9.02 -4.78 11.49
CA ALA A 29 -10.33 -5.38 11.74
C ALA A 29 -10.28 -6.91 11.78
N ALA A 30 -9.32 -7.52 11.10
CA ALA A 30 -9.04 -8.97 11.14
C ALA A 30 -8.08 -9.39 12.27
N GLY A 31 -7.73 -8.48 13.18
CA GLY A 31 -6.82 -8.76 14.31
C GLY A 31 -5.33 -8.81 13.91
N ILE A 32 -4.97 -8.35 12.72
CA ILE A 32 -3.58 -8.32 12.25
C ILE A 32 -2.89 -7.06 12.82
N PRO A 33 -1.77 -7.19 13.55
CA PRO A 33 -0.99 -6.03 13.98
C PRO A 33 -0.40 -5.28 12.79
N VAL A 34 -0.72 -3.98 12.65
CA VAL A 34 -0.29 -3.15 11.53
C VAL A 34 0.31 -1.84 12.03
N GLU A 35 1.48 -1.50 11.50
CA GLU A 35 2.08 -0.18 11.59
C GLU A 35 1.81 0.59 10.29
N LEU A 36 1.23 1.79 10.41
CA LEU A 36 0.96 2.69 9.29
C LEU A 36 1.83 3.94 9.43
N VAL A 37 2.78 4.13 8.53
CA VAL A 37 3.73 5.25 8.59
C VAL A 37 4.09 5.76 7.18
N PRO A 38 4.49 7.03 7.02
CA PRO A 38 5.13 7.46 5.79
C PRO A 38 6.48 6.75 5.61
N VAL A 39 6.91 6.51 4.38
CA VAL A 39 8.19 5.83 4.09
C VAL A 39 9.39 6.51 4.76
N SER A 40 9.35 7.83 4.92
CA SER A 40 10.39 8.61 5.58
C SER A 40 10.49 8.38 7.10
N ALA A 41 9.50 7.75 7.72
CA ALA A 41 9.47 7.44 9.15
C ALA A 41 9.70 5.94 9.43
N VAL A 42 9.87 5.13 8.39
CA VAL A 42 10.19 3.71 8.56
C VAL A 42 11.61 3.57 9.10
N GLY A 43 11.74 2.82 10.18
CA GLY A 43 13.04 2.43 10.72
C GLY A 43 13.52 1.09 10.17
N SER A 44 13.96 0.20 11.06
CA SER A 44 14.41 -1.15 10.67
C SER A 44 13.25 -2.06 10.31
N LEU A 45 13.40 -2.89 9.27
CA LEU A 45 12.44 -3.90 8.86
C LEU A 45 12.56 -5.23 9.62
N GLY A 46 13.52 -5.39 10.54
CA GLY A 46 13.79 -6.66 11.21
C GLY A 46 12.64 -7.25 12.05
N HIS A 47 11.61 -6.47 12.34
CA HIS A 47 10.41 -6.91 13.06
C HIS A 47 9.17 -7.01 12.14
N VAL A 48 9.32 -6.71 10.85
CA VAL A 48 8.25 -6.72 9.86
C VAL A 48 8.12 -8.12 9.27
N ARG A 49 6.90 -8.70 9.32
CA ARG A 49 6.63 -10.00 8.73
C ARG A 49 6.04 -9.94 7.33
N ALA A 50 5.50 -8.79 6.95
CA ALA A 50 4.94 -8.52 5.62
C ALA A 50 4.87 -7.01 5.39
N ALA A 51 4.93 -6.57 4.14
CA ALA A 51 4.90 -5.15 3.79
C ALA A 51 3.86 -4.84 2.70
N VAL A 52 3.15 -3.72 2.88
CA VAL A 52 2.31 -3.09 1.86
C VAL A 52 2.85 -1.69 1.63
N LEU A 53 3.34 -1.41 0.44
CA LEU A 53 4.03 -0.16 0.14
C LEU A 53 3.31 0.56 -0.99
N GLY A 54 3.00 1.84 -0.77
CA GLY A 54 2.30 2.66 -1.73
C GLY A 54 3.00 3.97 -2.06
N SER A 55 2.91 4.42 -3.31
CA SER A 55 3.39 5.74 -3.70
C SER A 55 2.42 6.44 -4.62
N ALA A 56 2.41 7.78 -4.54
CA ALA A 56 1.84 8.56 -5.62
C ALA A 56 2.73 8.43 -6.86
N VAL A 57 2.09 8.35 -8.03
CA VAL A 57 2.79 8.44 -9.32
C VAL A 57 2.96 9.90 -9.69
N TRP A 58 4.18 10.27 -10.08
CA TRP A 58 4.53 11.57 -10.57
C TRP A 58 5.57 11.44 -11.69
N ASP A 59 5.37 12.12 -12.82
CA ASP A 59 6.31 12.08 -13.94
C ASP A 59 6.69 10.64 -14.38
N ASP A 60 5.68 9.79 -14.54
CA ASP A 60 5.81 8.37 -14.91
C ASP A 60 6.59 7.48 -13.92
N GLY A 61 6.73 7.90 -12.66
CA GLY A 61 7.40 7.12 -11.63
C GLY A 61 6.82 7.29 -10.22
N TRP A 62 7.33 6.51 -9.30
CA TRP A 62 7.07 6.71 -7.88
C TRP A 62 7.77 7.96 -7.35
N LEU A 63 7.26 8.53 -6.26
CA LEU A 63 7.95 9.63 -5.60
C LEU A 63 9.37 9.22 -5.20
N PRO A 64 10.37 10.10 -5.36
CA PRO A 64 11.77 9.78 -5.11
C PRO A 64 12.02 9.08 -3.77
N GLY A 65 11.49 9.59 -2.66
CA GLY A 65 11.68 8.99 -1.35
C GLY A 65 11.05 7.58 -1.21
N ALA A 66 9.97 7.27 -1.94
CA ALA A 66 9.41 5.93 -1.95
C ALA A 66 10.23 4.98 -2.82
N TYR A 67 10.78 5.46 -3.93
CA TYR A 67 11.68 4.71 -4.78
C TYR A 67 13.01 4.41 -4.07
N GLU A 68 13.60 5.40 -3.41
CA GLU A 68 14.81 5.25 -2.58
C GLU A 68 14.59 4.19 -1.50
N PHE A 69 13.45 4.25 -0.79
CA PHE A 69 13.09 3.26 0.22
C PHE A 69 13.05 1.83 -0.35
N LEU A 70 12.41 1.62 -1.51
CA LEU A 70 12.40 0.30 -2.16
C LEU A 70 13.81 -0.19 -2.48
N THR A 71 14.67 0.71 -2.96
CA THR A 71 16.02 0.36 -3.38
C THR A 71 16.92 0.06 -2.17
N GLU A 72 16.82 0.83 -1.11
CA GLU A 72 17.60 0.65 0.12
C GLU A 72 17.21 -0.64 0.86
N HIS A 73 15.92 -0.98 0.85
CA HIS A 73 15.38 -2.14 1.56
C HIS A 73 15.04 -3.33 0.65
N GLU A 74 15.54 -3.35 -0.57
CA GLU A 74 15.23 -4.37 -1.57
C GLU A 74 15.38 -5.81 -1.05
N ARG A 75 16.49 -6.11 -0.37
CA ARG A 75 16.77 -7.46 0.15
C ARG A 75 15.81 -7.85 1.27
N ASP A 76 15.51 -6.92 2.17
CA ASP A 76 14.60 -7.17 3.28
C ASP A 76 13.18 -7.39 2.77
N LEU A 77 12.75 -6.58 1.80
CA LEU A 77 11.44 -6.67 1.16
C LEU A 77 11.28 -7.95 0.33
N ALA A 78 12.35 -8.40 -0.35
CA ALA A 78 12.34 -9.66 -1.08
C ALA A 78 12.25 -10.89 -0.16
N ALA A 79 12.65 -10.77 1.11
CA ALA A 79 12.60 -11.86 2.08
C ALA A 79 11.24 -12.03 2.77
N ILE A 80 10.30 -11.10 2.59
CA ILE A 80 8.97 -11.11 3.21
C ILE A 80 7.87 -10.95 2.16
N PRO A 81 6.64 -11.42 2.43
CA PRO A 81 5.49 -11.13 1.58
C PRO A 81 5.31 -9.62 1.41
N THR A 82 5.41 -9.13 0.18
CA THR A 82 5.34 -7.71 -0.15
C THR A 82 4.27 -7.45 -1.19
N TRP A 83 3.47 -6.39 -1.02
CA TRP A 83 2.50 -5.87 -1.97
C TRP A 83 2.82 -4.41 -2.25
N LEU A 84 2.65 -4.02 -3.50
CA LEU A 84 2.89 -2.65 -3.93
C LEU A 84 1.62 -2.03 -4.49
N PHE A 85 1.42 -0.74 -4.29
CA PHE A 85 0.38 -0.01 -5.00
C PHE A 85 0.84 1.38 -5.44
N ALA A 86 0.33 1.80 -6.57
CA ALA A 86 0.51 3.16 -7.06
C ALA A 86 -0.83 3.91 -7.04
N SER A 87 -0.80 5.21 -6.75
CA SER A 87 -1.95 6.09 -6.89
C SER A 87 -1.60 7.32 -7.72
N GLY A 88 -2.40 7.61 -8.73
CA GLY A 88 -2.10 8.72 -9.64
C GLY A 88 -3.33 9.33 -10.31
N PRO A 89 -3.15 10.47 -11.02
CA PRO A 89 -4.18 11.04 -11.86
C PRO A 89 -4.32 10.17 -13.13
N LEU A 90 -5.08 9.09 -12.98
CA LEU A 90 -5.27 8.14 -14.07
C LEU A 90 -6.62 8.46 -14.73
N ASP A 91 -6.60 9.27 -15.74
CA ASP A 91 -7.79 9.64 -16.48
C ASP A 91 -8.43 8.44 -17.23
N HIS A 92 -7.76 7.29 -17.28
CA HIS A 92 -8.18 6.15 -18.10
C HIS A 92 -7.70 4.76 -17.62
N VAL A 93 -7.56 4.50 -16.32
CA VAL A 93 -7.30 3.12 -15.90
C VAL A 93 -8.62 2.39 -15.67
N PRO A 94 -8.93 1.35 -16.46
CA PRO A 94 -10.05 0.47 -16.18
C PRO A 94 -9.87 -0.16 -14.81
N ALA A 95 -10.95 -0.22 -14.01
CA ALA A 95 -10.94 -0.92 -12.73
C ALA A 95 -10.40 -2.35 -12.92
N GLY A 96 -9.32 -2.68 -12.22
CA GLY A 96 -8.69 -4.01 -12.31
C GLY A 96 -7.63 -4.17 -13.41
N ALA A 97 -7.22 -3.11 -14.10
CA ALA A 97 -6.06 -3.18 -14.98
C ALA A 97 -4.82 -3.50 -14.13
N LYS A 98 -4.14 -4.60 -14.45
CA LYS A 98 -2.75 -4.79 -14.01
C LYS A 98 -1.96 -3.66 -14.65
N SER A 99 -1.45 -2.76 -13.82
CA SER A 99 -0.79 -1.57 -14.33
C SER A 99 0.49 -1.94 -15.07
N ASP A 100 0.70 -1.27 -16.19
CA ASP A 100 2.06 -1.10 -16.67
C ASP A 100 2.83 -0.39 -15.55
N VAL A 101 3.77 -1.11 -14.96
CA VAL A 101 4.62 -0.58 -13.91
C VAL A 101 5.46 0.54 -14.53
N PRO A 102 5.55 1.73 -13.92
CA PRO A 102 6.42 2.78 -14.43
C PRO A 102 7.84 2.24 -14.70
N ASP A 103 8.41 2.55 -15.86
CA ASP A 103 9.66 1.96 -16.36
C ASP A 103 10.82 1.99 -15.33
N GLY A 104 10.93 3.05 -14.53
CA GLY A 104 11.96 3.17 -13.48
C GLY A 104 11.83 2.22 -12.30
N LEU A 105 10.69 1.51 -12.18
CA LEU A 105 10.42 0.57 -11.08
C LEU A 105 10.54 -0.90 -11.49
N VAL A 106 10.52 -1.19 -12.80
CA VAL A 106 10.49 -2.57 -13.31
C VAL A 106 11.60 -3.43 -12.72
N ASP A 107 12.83 -2.91 -12.72
CA ASP A 107 13.99 -3.66 -12.23
C ASP A 107 13.94 -3.90 -10.72
N VAL A 108 13.57 -2.90 -9.93
CA VAL A 108 13.47 -3.00 -8.46
C VAL A 108 12.33 -3.94 -8.08
N ILE A 109 11.17 -3.80 -8.73
CA ILE A 109 10.03 -4.68 -8.52
C ILE A 109 10.38 -6.12 -8.90
N GLY A 110 11.09 -6.32 -10.01
CA GLY A 110 11.55 -7.65 -10.43
C GLY A 110 12.45 -8.32 -9.38
N ARG A 111 13.28 -7.57 -8.68
CA ARG A 111 14.17 -8.09 -7.63
C ARG A 111 13.46 -8.31 -6.29
N ILE A 112 12.51 -7.47 -5.93
CA ILE A 112 11.68 -7.65 -4.73
C ILE A 112 10.73 -8.83 -4.90
N GLY A 113 10.15 -9.01 -6.09
CA GLY A 113 9.18 -10.07 -6.37
C GLY A 113 7.89 -9.95 -5.55
N PRO A 114 7.19 -8.81 -5.57
CA PRO A 114 5.98 -8.62 -4.77
C PRO A 114 4.89 -9.62 -5.16
N ARG A 115 4.04 -9.97 -4.22
CA ARG A 115 2.89 -10.84 -4.41
C ARG A 115 1.86 -10.26 -5.40
N ASP A 116 1.70 -8.94 -5.37
CA ASP A 116 0.85 -8.22 -6.29
C ASP A 116 1.25 -6.75 -6.38
N VAL A 117 0.89 -6.12 -7.51
CA VAL A 117 1.08 -4.69 -7.77
C VAL A 117 -0.25 -4.11 -8.25
N ALA A 118 -0.82 -3.18 -7.48
CA ALA A 118 -2.08 -2.55 -7.82
C ALA A 118 -1.90 -1.09 -8.24
N LEU A 119 -2.75 -0.64 -9.16
CA LEU A 119 -2.84 0.75 -9.57
C LEU A 119 -4.23 1.29 -9.25
N PHE A 120 -4.30 2.37 -8.47
CA PHE A 120 -5.55 3.02 -8.10
C PHE A 120 -5.60 4.45 -8.62
N ALA A 121 -6.78 4.86 -9.08
CA ALA A 121 -7.04 6.26 -9.35
C ALA A 121 -6.81 7.09 -8.08
N GLY A 122 -6.18 8.25 -8.22
CA GLY A 122 -5.91 9.17 -7.13
C GLY A 122 -7.06 10.15 -6.89
N SER A 123 -6.92 10.98 -5.86
CA SER A 123 -7.80 12.10 -5.57
C SER A 123 -7.06 13.42 -5.82
N LEU A 124 -7.62 14.28 -6.65
CA LEU A 124 -7.11 15.64 -6.85
C LEU A 124 -8.06 16.64 -6.20
N GLN A 125 -7.66 17.19 -5.06
CA GLN A 125 -8.48 18.15 -4.31
C GLN A 125 -8.17 19.59 -4.78
N PRO A 126 -9.20 20.49 -4.89
CA PRO A 126 -9.01 21.87 -5.37
C PRO A 126 -7.99 22.67 -4.56
N HIS A 127 -7.85 22.37 -3.29
CA HIS A 127 -6.93 23.10 -2.39
C HIS A 127 -5.44 22.71 -2.62
N HIS A 128 -5.17 21.62 -3.32
CA HIS A 128 -3.82 21.23 -3.71
C HIS A 128 -3.31 21.97 -4.94
N LEU A 129 -4.19 22.68 -5.65
CA LEU A 129 -3.82 23.47 -6.82
C LEU A 129 -3.38 24.89 -6.41
N ALA A 130 -2.28 25.37 -6.98
CA ALA A 130 -1.88 26.77 -6.83
C ALA A 130 -3.00 27.70 -7.34
N SER A 131 -3.13 28.89 -6.73
CA SER A 131 -4.27 29.79 -6.94
C SER A 131 -4.54 30.13 -8.42
N GLY A 132 -3.50 30.22 -9.26
CA GLY A 132 -3.66 30.43 -10.71
C GLY A 132 -4.19 29.21 -11.46
N LEU A 133 -3.80 28.00 -11.04
CA LEU A 133 -4.26 26.75 -11.63
C LEU A 133 -5.71 26.39 -11.25
N ARG A 134 -6.21 26.87 -10.10
CA ARG A 134 -7.63 26.71 -9.71
C ARG A 134 -8.60 27.39 -10.68
N LEU A 135 -8.21 28.53 -11.24
CA LEU A 135 -9.03 29.22 -12.23
C LEU A 135 -9.01 28.49 -13.57
N LEU A 136 -7.84 28.02 -13.99
CA LEU A 136 -7.68 27.24 -15.22
C LEU A 136 -8.37 25.86 -15.15
N SER A 137 -8.36 25.20 -13.99
CA SER A 137 -9.05 23.91 -13.81
C SER A 137 -10.57 24.03 -13.94
N ARG A 138 -11.15 25.17 -13.54
CA ARG A 138 -12.58 25.46 -13.75
C ARG A 138 -12.91 25.66 -15.22
N LEU A 139 -11.98 26.17 -16.02
CA LEU A 139 -12.17 26.42 -17.46
C LEU A 139 -11.84 25.19 -18.31
N ALA A 140 -10.87 24.37 -17.89
CA ALA A 140 -10.34 23.26 -18.67
C ALA A 140 -11.06 21.91 -18.41
N ARG A 141 -12.14 21.85 -17.61
CA ARG A 141 -12.81 20.58 -17.21
C ARG A 141 -11.81 19.52 -16.69
N THR A 142 -10.72 19.95 -16.06
CA THR A 142 -9.84 19.01 -15.38
C THR A 142 -10.64 18.30 -14.28
N ASN A 143 -10.61 17.00 -14.27
CA ASN A 143 -11.31 16.15 -13.30
C ASN A 143 -10.73 16.38 -11.89
N VAL A 144 -11.23 17.43 -11.23
CA VAL A 144 -10.96 17.69 -9.81
C VAL A 144 -12.00 16.91 -9.02
N GLY A 145 -11.58 15.94 -8.23
CA GLY A 145 -12.47 15.11 -7.44
C GLY A 145 -11.77 13.93 -6.78
N ASP A 146 -12.53 13.17 -6.02
CA ASP A 146 -12.11 11.89 -5.52
C ASP A 146 -12.49 10.81 -6.54
N HIS A 147 -11.51 10.29 -7.25
CA HIS A 147 -11.67 9.25 -8.27
C HIS A 147 -11.25 7.88 -7.77
N ARG A 148 -11.01 7.73 -6.47
CA ARG A 148 -10.63 6.44 -5.89
C ARG A 148 -11.78 5.44 -5.99
N ASP A 149 -11.50 4.29 -6.59
CA ASP A 149 -12.40 3.15 -6.59
C ASP A 149 -12.25 2.40 -5.25
N TRP A 150 -13.04 2.81 -4.26
CA TRP A 150 -13.01 2.24 -2.93
C TRP A 150 -13.33 0.75 -2.92
N GLU A 151 -14.21 0.28 -3.78
CA GLU A 151 -14.56 -1.13 -3.89
C GLU A 151 -13.37 -1.96 -4.39
N ALA A 152 -12.62 -1.45 -5.38
CA ALA A 152 -11.39 -2.10 -5.85
C ALA A 152 -10.32 -2.13 -4.76
N ILE A 153 -10.14 -1.03 -4.00
CA ILE A 153 -9.20 -0.94 -2.90
C ILE A 153 -9.56 -1.94 -1.80
N GLU A 154 -10.83 -2.02 -1.42
CA GLU A 154 -11.32 -2.96 -0.41
C GLU A 154 -11.14 -4.42 -0.85
N ARG A 155 -11.47 -4.76 -2.09
CA ARG A 155 -11.25 -6.11 -2.64
C ARG A 155 -9.78 -6.51 -2.60
N TRP A 156 -8.89 -5.60 -2.97
CA TRP A 156 -7.45 -5.82 -2.95
C TRP A 156 -6.93 -6.02 -1.52
N ALA A 157 -7.33 -5.15 -0.59
CA ALA A 157 -6.96 -5.26 0.82
C ALA A 157 -7.49 -6.54 1.49
N ASN A 158 -8.69 -6.99 1.12
CA ASN A 158 -9.24 -8.28 1.57
C ASN A 158 -8.40 -9.46 1.05
N GLY A 159 -7.92 -9.42 -0.19
CA GLY A 159 -7.00 -10.44 -0.73
C GLY A 159 -5.69 -10.52 0.05
N ILE A 160 -5.13 -9.37 0.44
CA ILE A 160 -3.95 -9.31 1.32
C ILE A 160 -4.25 -9.94 2.68
N ARG A 161 -5.38 -9.55 3.31
CA ARG A 161 -5.83 -10.11 4.59
C ARG A 161 -5.92 -11.62 4.53
N ASP A 162 -6.59 -12.16 3.53
CA ASP A 162 -6.82 -13.59 3.39
C ASP A 162 -5.51 -14.36 3.22
N THR A 163 -4.58 -13.82 2.45
CA THR A 163 -3.23 -14.38 2.29
C THR A 163 -2.48 -14.40 3.62
N LEU A 164 -2.49 -13.27 4.35
CA LEU A 164 -1.79 -13.14 5.63
C LEU A 164 -2.36 -14.04 6.72
N LEU A 165 -3.67 -14.29 6.71
CA LEU A 165 -4.33 -15.21 7.64
C LEU A 165 -4.03 -16.67 7.29
N ALA A 166 -3.98 -17.02 6.01
CA ALA A 166 -3.64 -18.38 5.56
C ALA A 166 -2.17 -18.73 5.85
N GLU A 167 -1.26 -17.75 5.79
CA GLU A 167 0.17 -17.93 6.08
C GLU A 167 0.53 -17.74 7.56
N ALA A 168 -0.43 -17.37 8.41
CA ALA A 168 -0.20 -17.26 9.84
C ALA A 168 0.12 -18.66 10.41
N PRO A 169 1.20 -18.82 11.21
CA PRO A 169 1.47 -20.08 11.85
C PRO A 169 0.26 -20.45 12.71
N ALA A 170 -0.25 -21.69 12.54
CA ALA A 170 -1.33 -22.19 13.37
C ALA A 170 -0.95 -21.97 14.84
N VAL A 171 -1.74 -21.18 15.55
CA VAL A 171 -1.58 -21.05 17.00
C VAL A 171 -1.76 -22.45 17.54
N ALA A 172 -0.66 -23.07 17.99
CA ALA A 172 -0.71 -24.37 18.64
C ALA A 172 -1.70 -24.23 19.79
N GLY A 173 -2.89 -24.79 19.61
CA GLY A 173 -3.93 -24.79 20.62
C GLY A 173 -3.34 -25.41 21.87
N GLY A 174 -3.01 -24.57 22.84
CA GLY A 174 -2.68 -25.01 24.18
C GLY A 174 -3.91 -25.70 24.75
N GLY A 175 -4.02 -26.99 24.47
CA GLY A 175 -5.02 -27.83 25.11
C GLY A 175 -4.79 -27.78 26.60
N TRP A 176 -5.62 -27.01 27.30
CA TRP A 176 -5.77 -27.14 28.72
C TRP A 176 -6.22 -28.60 28.99
N ARG A 177 -5.35 -29.44 29.55
CA ARG A 177 -5.72 -30.75 30.07
C ARG A 177 -6.15 -30.53 31.50
N PRO A 178 -7.43 -30.85 31.86
CA PRO A 178 -7.81 -30.90 33.26
C PRO A 178 -6.99 -31.99 33.93
N GLY A 179 -6.27 -31.63 34.98
CA GLY A 179 -5.48 -32.58 35.77
C GLY A 179 -6.37 -33.70 36.36
N GLU A 180 -6.00 -34.93 36.08
CA GLU A 180 -6.45 -36.10 36.87
C GLU A 180 -5.82 -35.96 38.23
N GLY A 181 -6.63 -35.54 39.21
CA GLY A 181 -6.30 -35.62 40.61
C GLY A 181 -6.83 -36.94 41.18
N SER A 182 -5.93 -37.78 41.62
CA SER A 182 -6.22 -38.88 42.52
C SER A 182 -6.13 -38.43 43.97
#